data_bcabb9802c6ba22103c8ffc8a3f047dd
#
_entry.id   bcabb9802c6ba22103c8ffc8a3f047dd
#
_cell.length_a   1.000
_cell.length_b   1.000
_cell.length_c   1.000
_cell.angle_alpha   90.00
_cell.angle_beta   90.00
_cell.angle_gamma   90.00
#
_symmetry.space_group_name_H-M   'P 1'
#
loop_
_entity.id
_entity.type
_entity.pdbx_description
1 polymer ?
#
loop_
_entity_poly.entity_id
_entity_poly.type
_entity_poly.pdbx_seq_one_letter_code
_entity_poly.pdbx_strand_id
1 'polypeptide(L)'
;AGGAARAVAYMCMNKGADKVYILNRMIEKAQTIAEDMNGHFGRETMTAMRLGDYGQLLQENVDDKFVVFQSTSIGLAPNNGAAVIDDPHFYDRVSVGIDLIYNPFETKFMKLCRQAGALAYNGLRMLLYQGIIAYELWNDISISEDVADIVYDRLLQSIRDNVILIGFMGCGKTTVGEALARKLNFDLLDVDSYICLLYTSPSP
;
A
#
# COMPACT_ATOMS: atom_id res chain seq x y z
N ALA A 1 -6.03 -17.73 -2.46
CA ALA A 1 -5.80 -16.45 -1.80
C ALA A 1 -4.72 -16.64 -0.73
N GLY A 2 -3.85 -15.66 -0.55
CA GLY A 2 -2.76 -15.72 0.43
C GLY A 2 -3.23 -15.38 1.85
N GLY A 3 -2.33 -15.51 2.84
CA GLY A 3 -2.61 -15.20 4.25
C GLY A 3 -3.12 -13.77 4.46
N ALA A 4 -2.58 -12.79 3.72
CA ALA A 4 -3.02 -11.40 3.80
C ALA A 4 -4.50 -11.22 3.42
N ALA A 5 -4.99 -11.91 2.37
CA ALA A 5 -6.41 -11.85 2.00
C ALA A 5 -7.32 -12.43 3.09
N ARG A 6 -6.89 -13.51 3.76
CA ARG A 6 -7.64 -14.08 4.90
C ARG A 6 -7.67 -13.13 6.10
N ALA A 7 -6.55 -12.47 6.41
CA ALA A 7 -6.49 -11.48 7.49
C ALA A 7 -7.42 -10.28 7.23
N VAL A 8 -7.43 -9.75 6.00
CA VAL A 8 -8.37 -8.69 5.60
C VAL A 8 -9.82 -9.16 5.70
N ALA A 9 -10.12 -10.36 5.18
CA ALA A 9 -11.45 -10.95 5.26
C ALA A 9 -11.94 -11.06 6.72
N TYR A 10 -11.10 -11.61 7.61
CA TYR A 10 -11.38 -11.68 9.04
C TYR A 10 -11.63 -10.30 9.64
N MET A 11 -10.75 -9.32 9.34
CA MET A 11 -10.88 -7.95 9.83
C MET A 11 -12.22 -7.31 9.41
N CYS A 12 -12.63 -7.45 8.14
CA CYS A 12 -13.89 -6.91 7.65
C CYS A 12 -15.08 -7.51 8.41
N MET A 13 -15.10 -8.83 8.59
CA MET A 13 -16.16 -9.52 9.35
C MET A 13 -16.19 -9.10 10.81
N ASN A 14 -15.01 -9.02 11.46
CA ASN A 14 -14.87 -8.64 12.86
C ASN A 14 -15.28 -7.17 13.12
N LYS A 15 -15.06 -6.28 12.14
CA LYS A 15 -15.48 -4.87 12.21
C LYS A 15 -16.93 -4.64 11.83
N GLY A 16 -17.69 -5.71 11.53
CA GLY A 16 -19.12 -5.62 11.28
C GLY A 16 -19.51 -5.20 9.87
N ALA A 17 -18.70 -5.51 8.87
CA ALA A 17 -19.08 -5.28 7.48
C ALA A 17 -20.38 -6.03 7.15
N ASP A 18 -21.31 -5.35 6.48
CA ASP A 18 -22.61 -5.92 6.09
C ASP A 18 -22.50 -6.85 4.88
N LYS A 19 -21.64 -6.48 3.93
CA LYS A 19 -21.36 -7.26 2.72
C LYS A 19 -19.86 -7.24 2.42
N VAL A 20 -19.30 -8.40 2.12
CA VAL A 20 -17.90 -8.56 1.69
C VAL A 20 -17.86 -9.43 0.44
N TYR A 21 -17.24 -8.94 -0.61
CA TYR A 21 -17.04 -9.70 -1.85
C TYR A 21 -15.57 -10.08 -2.00
N ILE A 22 -15.30 -11.37 -2.19
CA ILE A 22 -13.94 -11.85 -2.50
C ILE A 22 -13.87 -12.22 -3.97
N LEU A 23 -13.07 -11.43 -4.71
CA LEU A 23 -12.83 -11.65 -6.13
C LEU A 23 -11.50 -12.39 -6.32
N ASN A 24 -11.54 -13.51 -7.04
CA ASN A 24 -10.34 -14.27 -7.38
C ASN A 24 -10.46 -14.85 -8.80
N ARG A 25 -9.32 -15.00 -9.50
CA ARG A 25 -9.27 -15.69 -10.80
C ARG A 25 -9.71 -17.16 -10.67
N MET A 26 -9.35 -17.79 -9.55
CA MET A 26 -9.79 -19.16 -9.19
C MET A 26 -10.88 -19.05 -8.15
N ILE A 27 -12.12 -19.34 -8.56
CA ILE A 27 -13.31 -19.16 -7.70
C ILE A 27 -13.23 -20.03 -6.44
N GLU A 28 -12.64 -21.21 -6.52
CA GLU A 28 -12.52 -22.15 -5.42
C GLU A 28 -11.74 -21.56 -4.24
N LYS A 29 -10.71 -20.74 -4.53
CA LYS A 29 -9.94 -20.04 -3.49
C LYS A 29 -10.73 -18.93 -2.80
N ALA A 30 -11.63 -18.28 -3.51
CA ALA A 30 -12.52 -17.29 -2.92
C ALA A 30 -13.60 -17.96 -2.08
N GLN A 31 -14.17 -19.05 -2.60
CA GLN A 31 -15.18 -19.86 -1.89
C GLN A 31 -14.65 -20.39 -0.56
N THR A 32 -13.46 -20.99 -0.54
CA THR A 32 -12.83 -21.47 0.70
C THR A 32 -12.73 -20.38 1.77
N ILE A 33 -12.36 -19.14 1.39
CA ILE A 33 -12.30 -18.05 2.38
C ILE A 33 -13.70 -17.63 2.81
N ALA A 34 -14.65 -17.51 1.88
CA ALA A 34 -16.01 -17.09 2.19
C ALA A 34 -16.69 -18.08 3.15
N GLU A 35 -16.59 -19.38 2.86
CA GLU A 35 -17.13 -20.46 3.69
C GLU A 35 -16.50 -20.46 5.09
N ASP A 36 -15.15 -20.39 5.17
CA ASP A 36 -14.45 -20.35 6.45
C ASP A 36 -14.86 -19.14 7.30
N MET A 37 -14.96 -17.97 6.69
CA MET A 37 -15.30 -16.74 7.41
C MET A 37 -16.78 -16.72 7.80
N ASN A 38 -17.69 -17.07 6.90
CA ASN A 38 -19.12 -17.15 7.19
C ASN A 38 -19.40 -18.17 8.31
N GLY A 39 -18.75 -19.35 8.24
CA GLY A 39 -18.84 -20.37 9.28
C GLY A 39 -18.30 -19.90 10.63
N HIS A 40 -17.13 -19.25 10.65
CA HIS A 40 -16.50 -18.74 11.86
C HIS A 40 -17.37 -17.68 12.58
N PHE A 41 -17.96 -16.77 11.81
CA PHE A 41 -18.77 -15.66 12.36
C PHE A 41 -20.26 -15.99 12.46
N GLY A 42 -20.70 -17.15 11.95
CA GLY A 42 -22.11 -17.59 11.99
C GLY A 42 -23.07 -16.72 11.19
N ARG A 43 -22.62 -16.10 10.10
CA ARG A 43 -23.40 -15.19 9.24
C ARG A 43 -22.95 -15.23 7.78
N GLU A 44 -23.89 -15.15 6.84
CA GLU A 44 -23.68 -15.18 5.40
C GLU A 44 -23.41 -13.76 4.85
N THR A 45 -22.27 -13.17 5.25
CA THR A 45 -21.88 -11.80 4.87
C THR A 45 -20.91 -11.80 3.68
N MET A 46 -20.13 -12.87 3.53
CA MET A 46 -19.06 -12.94 2.56
C MET A 46 -19.47 -13.76 1.33
N THR A 47 -19.33 -13.17 0.16
CA THR A 47 -19.66 -13.77 -1.13
C THR A 47 -18.41 -13.93 -1.99
N ALA A 48 -18.19 -15.13 -2.53
CA ALA A 48 -17.11 -15.40 -3.47
C ALA A 48 -17.57 -15.14 -4.91
N MET A 49 -16.72 -14.46 -5.68
CA MET A 49 -16.95 -14.16 -7.10
C MET A 49 -15.70 -14.42 -7.93
N ARG A 50 -15.88 -14.75 -9.22
CA ARG A 50 -14.78 -14.75 -10.17
C ARG A 50 -14.35 -13.32 -10.43
N LEU A 51 -13.04 -13.10 -10.53
CA LEU A 51 -12.51 -11.75 -10.81
C LEU A 51 -13.09 -11.14 -12.10
N GLY A 52 -13.32 -11.96 -13.14
CA GLY A 52 -13.92 -11.49 -14.40
C GLY A 52 -15.37 -11.02 -14.30
N ASP A 53 -16.07 -11.37 -13.23
CA ASP A 53 -17.48 -11.06 -13.03
C ASP A 53 -17.70 -9.75 -12.25
N TYR A 54 -16.65 -8.95 -12.01
CA TYR A 54 -16.78 -7.67 -11.29
C TYR A 54 -17.81 -6.72 -11.92
N GLY A 55 -18.03 -6.79 -13.23
CA GLY A 55 -19.06 -6.02 -13.91
C GLY A 55 -20.47 -6.32 -13.41
N GLN A 56 -20.78 -7.59 -13.10
CA GLN A 56 -22.03 -8.01 -12.49
C GLN A 56 -22.19 -7.42 -11.08
N LEU A 57 -21.10 -7.45 -10.27
CA LEU A 57 -21.09 -6.83 -8.95
C LEU A 57 -21.47 -5.34 -9.01
N LEU A 58 -20.94 -4.60 -9.99
CA LEU A 58 -21.25 -3.17 -10.16
C LEU A 58 -22.72 -2.94 -10.58
N GLN A 59 -23.27 -3.83 -11.40
CA GLN A 59 -24.68 -3.74 -11.84
C GLN A 59 -25.66 -4.06 -10.71
N GLU A 60 -25.37 -5.04 -9.88
CA GLU A 60 -26.23 -5.44 -8.75
C GLU A 60 -26.22 -4.42 -7.60
N ASN A 61 -25.18 -3.56 -7.52
CA ASN A 61 -25.00 -2.57 -6.45
C ASN A 61 -24.84 -1.16 -7.02
N VAL A 62 -25.79 -0.70 -7.82
CA VAL A 62 -25.68 0.53 -8.63
C VAL A 62 -25.35 1.80 -7.84
N ASP A 63 -25.86 1.93 -6.62
CA ASP A 63 -25.66 3.11 -5.76
C ASP A 63 -24.53 2.97 -4.75
N ASP A 64 -23.96 1.77 -4.61
CA ASP A 64 -22.96 1.49 -3.59
C ASP A 64 -21.57 1.99 -3.99
N LYS A 65 -20.81 2.49 -3.03
CA LYS A 65 -19.37 2.72 -3.11
C LYS A 65 -18.64 1.66 -2.31
N PHE A 66 -17.53 1.19 -2.85
CA PHE A 66 -16.76 0.11 -2.25
C PHE A 66 -15.49 0.59 -1.56
N VAL A 67 -15.14 -0.04 -0.44
CA VAL A 67 -13.79 -0.07 0.08
C VAL A 67 -13.11 -1.30 -0.53
N VAL A 68 -12.03 -1.08 -1.28
CA VAL A 68 -11.36 -2.15 -2.05
C VAL A 68 -9.99 -2.44 -1.47
N PHE A 69 -9.75 -3.70 -1.11
CA PHE A 69 -8.44 -4.18 -0.68
C PHE A 69 -7.77 -4.99 -1.81
N GLN A 70 -6.64 -4.51 -2.30
CA GLN A 70 -5.79 -5.23 -3.24
C GLN A 70 -4.80 -6.08 -2.44
N SER A 71 -4.99 -7.41 -2.45
CA SER A 71 -4.19 -8.38 -1.69
C SER A 71 -3.45 -9.39 -2.57
N THR A 72 -3.15 -8.99 -3.82
CA THR A 72 -2.39 -9.80 -4.79
C THR A 72 -0.97 -9.28 -4.94
N SER A 73 -0.13 -9.99 -5.69
CA SER A 73 1.21 -9.55 -6.06
C SER A 73 1.25 -8.70 -7.33
N ILE A 74 0.10 -8.39 -7.96
CA ILE A 74 0.06 -7.55 -9.16
C ILE A 74 0.32 -6.11 -8.77
N GLY A 75 1.34 -5.50 -9.37
CA GLY A 75 1.87 -4.19 -8.98
C GLY A 75 3.23 -4.26 -8.30
N LEU A 76 3.72 -5.48 -7.94
CA LEU A 76 5.12 -5.69 -7.56
C LEU A 76 6.03 -5.79 -8.78
N ALA A 77 7.31 -5.49 -8.62
CA ALA A 77 8.33 -5.74 -9.63
C ALA A 77 8.34 -7.23 -10.06
N PRO A 78 8.48 -7.55 -11.35
CA PRO A 78 8.69 -6.65 -12.49
C PRO A 78 7.39 -6.02 -13.07
N ASN A 79 6.20 -6.35 -12.55
CA ASN A 79 4.91 -5.96 -13.11
C ASN A 79 4.34 -4.67 -12.49
N ASN A 80 5.17 -3.67 -12.20
CA ASN A 80 4.79 -2.42 -11.53
C ASN A 80 3.73 -1.60 -12.29
N GLY A 81 3.63 -1.78 -13.63
CA GLY A 81 2.67 -1.09 -14.48
C GLY A 81 1.30 -1.79 -14.59
N ALA A 82 1.06 -2.89 -13.88
CA ALA A 82 -0.17 -3.66 -13.95
C ALA A 82 -1.12 -3.36 -12.77
N ALA A 83 -2.42 -3.43 -13.03
CA ALA A 83 -3.48 -3.47 -12.02
C ALA A 83 -4.30 -4.76 -12.17
N VAL A 84 -4.94 -5.21 -11.08
CA VAL A 84 -5.78 -6.43 -11.10
C VAL A 84 -7.00 -6.23 -11.99
N ILE A 85 -7.61 -5.07 -11.90
CA ILE A 85 -8.68 -4.59 -12.77
C ILE A 85 -8.15 -3.30 -13.40
N ASP A 86 -8.10 -3.25 -14.74
CA ASP A 86 -7.60 -2.10 -15.51
C ASP A 86 -8.75 -1.42 -16.27
N ASP A 87 -9.88 -1.28 -15.59
CA ASP A 87 -11.08 -0.64 -16.11
C ASP A 87 -11.41 0.59 -15.26
N PRO A 88 -11.33 1.82 -15.83
CA PRO A 88 -11.64 3.05 -15.11
C PRO A 88 -13.03 3.03 -14.45
N HIS A 89 -14.05 2.45 -15.10
CA HIS A 89 -15.41 2.40 -14.58
C HIS A 89 -15.54 1.62 -13.26
N PHE A 90 -14.65 0.64 -13.02
CA PHE A 90 -14.58 -0.02 -11.72
C PHE A 90 -14.20 0.98 -10.63
N TYR A 91 -13.23 1.85 -10.91
CA TYR A 91 -12.69 2.80 -9.92
C TYR A 91 -13.66 3.94 -9.63
N ASP A 92 -14.60 4.28 -10.54
CA ASP A 92 -15.69 5.23 -10.27
C ASP A 92 -16.57 4.78 -9.09
N ARG A 93 -16.54 3.49 -8.76
CA ARG A 93 -17.31 2.87 -7.66
C ARG A 93 -16.47 2.65 -6.39
N VAL A 94 -15.22 3.06 -6.39
CA VAL A 94 -14.32 2.98 -5.23
C VAL A 94 -14.39 4.25 -4.41
N SER A 95 -14.61 4.15 -3.12
CA SER A 95 -14.47 5.26 -2.16
C SER A 95 -13.09 5.27 -1.51
N VAL A 96 -12.57 4.09 -1.18
CA VAL A 96 -11.25 3.90 -0.58
C VAL A 96 -10.58 2.68 -1.21
N GLY A 97 -9.39 2.84 -1.75
CA GLY A 97 -8.52 1.77 -2.21
C GLY A 97 -7.38 1.52 -1.22
N ILE A 98 -7.20 0.29 -0.79
CA ILE A 98 -6.11 -0.10 0.10
C ILE A 98 -5.29 -1.18 -0.62
N ASP A 99 -4.07 -0.85 -1.00
CA ASP A 99 -3.13 -1.80 -1.57
C ASP A 99 -2.24 -2.36 -0.46
N LEU A 100 -2.17 -3.67 -0.32
CA LEU A 100 -1.28 -4.28 0.67
C LEU A 100 0.20 -4.26 0.22
N ILE A 101 0.47 -3.85 -1.02
CA ILE A 101 1.82 -3.58 -1.52
C ILE A 101 2.31 -2.27 -0.91
N TYR A 102 3.55 -2.25 -0.45
CA TYR A 102 4.24 -1.07 0.07
C TYR A 102 5.46 -0.65 -0.76
N ASN A 103 5.97 -1.53 -1.60
CA ASN A 103 7.05 -1.26 -2.54
C ASN A 103 6.71 -1.87 -3.93
N PRO A 104 6.48 -1.04 -4.97
CA PRO A 104 6.65 0.42 -5.02
C PRO A 104 5.68 1.16 -4.08
N PHE A 105 6.06 2.37 -3.68
CA PHE A 105 5.23 3.18 -2.76
C PHE A 105 3.86 3.52 -3.32
N GLU A 106 3.76 3.70 -4.64
CA GLU A 106 2.52 3.92 -5.36
C GLU A 106 2.38 2.94 -6.52
N THR A 107 1.36 2.09 -6.47
CA THR A 107 1.02 1.13 -7.52
C THR A 107 0.06 1.73 -8.55
N LYS A 108 -0.11 1.06 -9.70
CA LYS A 108 -1.11 1.44 -10.70
C LYS A 108 -2.53 1.41 -10.10
N PHE A 109 -2.86 0.45 -9.26
CA PHE A 109 -4.13 0.39 -8.55
C PHE A 109 -4.41 1.68 -7.76
N MET A 110 -3.43 2.14 -6.97
CA MET A 110 -3.56 3.38 -6.20
C MET A 110 -3.73 4.62 -7.10
N LYS A 111 -2.99 4.68 -8.22
CA LYS A 111 -3.14 5.76 -9.20
C LYS A 111 -4.54 5.79 -9.79
N LEU A 112 -5.09 4.65 -10.18
CA LEU A 112 -6.45 4.55 -10.73
C LEU A 112 -7.51 4.96 -9.69
N CYS A 113 -7.35 4.54 -8.42
CA CYS A 113 -8.22 5.01 -7.33
C CYS A 113 -8.22 6.54 -7.21
N ARG A 114 -7.02 7.17 -7.18
CA ARG A 114 -6.90 8.63 -7.06
C ARG A 114 -7.44 9.38 -8.28
N GLN A 115 -7.23 8.85 -9.48
CA GLN A 115 -7.78 9.42 -10.72
C GLN A 115 -9.30 9.45 -10.71
N ALA A 116 -9.95 8.46 -10.10
CA ALA A 116 -11.40 8.40 -9.90
C ALA A 116 -11.88 9.18 -8.65
N GLY A 117 -10.99 9.91 -7.97
CA GLY A 117 -11.34 10.72 -6.79
C GLY A 117 -11.43 9.93 -5.48
N ALA A 118 -11.03 8.65 -5.47
CA ALA A 118 -11.02 7.83 -4.26
C ALA A 118 -9.76 8.08 -3.42
N LEU A 119 -9.87 7.86 -2.11
CA LEU A 119 -8.70 7.79 -1.23
C LEU A 119 -7.91 6.51 -1.53
N ALA A 120 -6.58 6.59 -1.49
CA ALA A 120 -5.74 5.41 -1.75
C ALA A 120 -4.56 5.34 -0.77
N TYR A 121 -4.41 4.17 -0.15
CA TYR A 121 -3.40 3.87 0.86
C TYR A 121 -2.59 2.64 0.45
N ASN A 122 -1.31 2.60 0.82
CA ASN A 122 -0.43 1.45 0.64
C ASN A 122 -0.29 0.60 1.91
N GLY A 123 0.40 -0.54 1.78
CA GLY A 123 0.57 -1.53 2.85
C GLY A 123 1.65 -1.20 3.90
N LEU A 124 2.29 -0.01 3.85
CA LEU A 124 3.42 0.28 4.73
C LEU A 124 3.06 0.28 6.21
N ARG A 125 1.89 0.86 6.57
CA ARG A 125 1.42 0.82 7.96
C ARG A 125 1.11 -0.60 8.41
N MET A 126 0.57 -1.44 7.55
CA MET A 126 0.34 -2.86 7.85
C MET A 126 1.68 -3.58 8.13
N LEU A 127 2.71 -3.32 7.32
CA LEU A 127 4.05 -3.86 7.53
C LEU A 127 4.64 -3.40 8.88
N LEU A 128 4.49 -2.13 9.23
CA LEU A 128 4.95 -1.59 10.51
C LEU A 128 4.25 -2.27 11.69
N TYR A 129 2.91 -2.25 11.70
CA TYR A 129 2.17 -2.75 12.86
C TYR A 129 2.29 -4.25 13.07
N GLN A 130 2.45 -5.06 12.01
CA GLN A 130 2.78 -6.47 12.19
C GLN A 130 4.11 -6.68 12.90
N GLY A 131 5.11 -5.84 12.59
CA GLY A 131 6.42 -5.86 13.25
C GLY A 131 6.34 -5.39 14.70
N ILE A 132 5.61 -4.32 14.96
CA ILE A 132 5.38 -3.80 16.33
C ILE A 132 4.72 -4.87 17.19
N ILE A 133 3.61 -5.45 16.74
CA ILE A 133 2.88 -6.49 17.48
C ILE A 133 3.77 -7.70 17.77
N ALA A 134 4.54 -8.14 16.79
CA ALA A 134 5.48 -9.25 16.98
C ALA A 134 6.56 -8.91 18.03
N TYR A 135 7.10 -7.70 17.98
CA TYR A 135 8.12 -7.23 18.91
C TYR A 135 7.57 -7.09 20.33
N GLU A 136 6.37 -6.54 20.51
CA GLU A 136 5.66 -6.43 21.78
C GLU A 136 5.44 -7.82 22.41
N LEU A 137 4.95 -8.79 21.62
CA LEU A 137 4.70 -10.16 22.07
C LEU A 137 5.99 -10.88 22.50
N TRP A 138 7.11 -10.65 21.79
CA TRP A 138 8.38 -11.32 22.11
C TRP A 138 9.07 -10.71 23.33
N ASN A 139 8.84 -9.45 23.63
CA ASN A 139 9.54 -8.74 24.70
C ASN A 139 8.65 -8.39 25.89
N ASP A 140 7.36 -8.73 25.83
CA ASP A 140 6.36 -8.41 26.89
C ASP A 140 6.33 -6.90 27.23
N ILE A 141 6.30 -6.07 26.19
CA ILE A 141 6.25 -4.60 26.29
C ILE A 141 5.15 -4.04 25.40
N SER A 142 4.82 -2.78 25.58
CA SER A 142 3.95 -2.01 24.67
C SER A 142 4.72 -0.85 24.06
N ILE A 143 4.52 -0.63 22.76
CA ILE A 143 5.10 0.49 22.00
C ILE A 143 4.04 1.58 21.86
N SER A 144 4.41 2.82 22.23
CA SER A 144 3.50 3.97 22.08
C SER A 144 3.33 4.34 20.61
N GLU A 145 2.19 4.99 20.29
CA GLU A 145 1.92 5.52 18.94
C GLU A 145 2.99 6.52 18.48
N ASP A 146 3.53 7.34 19.38
CA ASP A 146 4.60 8.29 19.04
C ASP A 146 5.85 7.57 18.50
N VAL A 147 6.23 6.45 19.11
CA VAL A 147 7.35 5.62 18.65
C VAL A 147 7.00 4.94 17.32
N ALA A 148 5.77 4.46 17.18
CA ALA A 148 5.29 3.87 15.93
C ALA A 148 5.34 4.88 14.78
N ASP A 149 4.94 6.13 15.00
CA ASP A 149 5.00 7.18 14.00
C ASP A 149 6.43 7.56 13.62
N ILE A 150 7.37 7.64 14.58
CA ILE A 150 8.80 7.86 14.30
C ILE A 150 9.35 6.72 13.41
N VAL A 151 9.02 5.47 13.71
CA VAL A 151 9.45 4.33 12.90
C VAL A 151 8.81 4.36 11.52
N TYR A 152 7.52 4.73 11.45
CA TYR A 152 6.82 4.90 10.17
C TYR A 152 7.51 5.91 9.26
N ASP A 153 7.86 7.08 9.79
CA ASP A 153 8.53 8.13 9.02
C ASP A 153 9.90 7.68 8.49
N ARG A 154 10.66 6.94 9.29
CA ARG A 154 11.93 6.34 8.85
C ARG A 154 11.73 5.27 7.76
N LEU A 155 10.73 4.39 7.91
CA LEU A 155 10.38 3.42 6.88
C LEU A 155 9.95 4.13 5.59
N LEU A 156 9.14 5.18 5.70
CA LEU A 156 8.69 5.97 4.58
C LEU A 156 9.85 6.60 3.80
N GLN A 157 10.86 7.13 4.49
CA GLN A 157 12.09 7.64 3.88
C GLN A 157 12.87 6.54 3.16
N SER A 158 12.95 5.34 3.73
CA SER A 158 13.72 4.22 3.17
C SER A 158 13.15 3.64 1.88
N ILE A 159 11.83 3.80 1.63
CA ILE A 159 11.14 3.24 0.45
C ILE A 159 10.78 4.28 -0.61
N ARG A 160 11.00 5.57 -0.34
CA ARG A 160 10.83 6.63 -1.34
C ARG A 160 11.96 6.59 -2.33
N ASP A 161 11.64 6.82 -3.61
CA ASP A 161 12.65 6.95 -4.66
C ASP A 161 13.50 8.20 -4.41
N ASN A 162 14.82 8.06 -4.58
CA ASN A 162 15.72 9.20 -4.52
C ASN A 162 15.52 10.11 -5.73
N VAL A 163 15.54 11.41 -5.50
CA VAL A 163 15.56 12.43 -6.57
C VAL A 163 17.00 12.80 -6.89
N ILE A 164 17.42 12.53 -8.12
CA ILE A 164 18.77 12.88 -8.59
C ILE A 164 18.67 14.10 -9.50
N LEU A 165 19.35 15.20 -9.11
CA LEU A 165 19.44 16.41 -9.91
C LEU A 165 20.72 16.39 -10.76
N ILE A 166 20.54 16.42 -12.07
CA ILE A 166 21.65 16.46 -13.05
C ILE A 166 21.62 17.79 -13.77
N GLY A 167 22.79 18.38 -14.02
CA GLY A 167 22.90 19.62 -14.79
C GLY A 167 24.31 20.23 -14.71
N PHE A 168 24.57 21.21 -15.57
CA PHE A 168 25.86 21.92 -15.62
C PHE A 168 26.18 22.70 -14.34
N MET A 169 27.45 22.99 -14.13
CA MET A 169 27.89 23.82 -13.02
C MET A 169 27.21 25.22 -13.11
N GLY A 170 26.73 25.71 -11.97
CA GLY A 170 26.07 27.03 -11.89
C GLY A 170 24.60 27.06 -12.35
N CYS A 171 23.98 25.95 -12.77
CA CYS A 171 22.56 25.91 -13.20
C CYS A 171 21.53 25.89 -12.05
N GLY A 172 21.96 26.10 -10.82
CA GLY A 172 21.04 26.19 -9.66
C GLY A 172 20.62 24.84 -9.03
N LYS A 173 21.36 23.74 -9.31
CA LYS A 173 21.04 22.41 -8.73
C LYS A 173 20.93 22.44 -7.21
N THR A 174 21.88 23.05 -6.53
CA THR A 174 21.90 23.13 -5.07
C THR A 174 20.66 23.87 -4.53
N THR A 175 20.33 25.03 -5.12
CA THR A 175 19.16 25.81 -4.71
C THR A 175 17.85 25.06 -4.91
N VAL A 176 17.71 24.38 -6.05
CA VAL A 176 16.53 23.53 -6.34
C VAL A 176 16.52 22.31 -5.42
N GLY A 177 17.69 21.68 -5.19
CA GLY A 177 17.85 20.55 -4.30
C GLY A 177 17.44 20.86 -2.87
N GLU A 178 17.89 21.98 -2.31
CA GLU A 178 17.49 22.43 -0.98
C GLU A 178 15.98 22.71 -0.86
N ALA A 179 15.39 23.32 -1.88
CA ALA A 179 13.94 23.59 -1.91
C ALA A 179 13.12 22.30 -2.00
N LEU A 180 13.56 21.32 -2.82
CA LEU A 180 12.93 20.02 -2.95
C LEU A 180 13.09 19.19 -1.68
N ALA A 181 14.30 19.14 -1.10
CA ALA A 181 14.58 18.43 0.14
C ALA A 181 13.64 18.88 1.26
N ARG A 182 13.51 20.20 1.45
CA ARG A 182 12.56 20.78 2.43
C ARG A 182 11.09 20.42 2.11
N LYS A 183 10.69 20.51 0.84
CA LYS A 183 9.29 20.24 0.43
C LYS A 183 8.91 18.76 0.54
N LEU A 184 9.84 17.86 0.25
CA LEU A 184 9.63 16.41 0.23
C LEU A 184 10.03 15.73 1.54
N ASN A 185 10.59 16.49 2.49
CA ASN A 185 11.21 15.97 3.72
C ASN A 185 12.24 14.89 3.41
N PHE A 186 13.20 15.24 2.51
CA PHE A 186 14.33 14.40 2.11
C PHE A 186 15.62 15.00 2.65
N ASP A 187 16.61 14.13 2.88
CA ASP A 187 17.98 14.57 3.11
C ASP A 187 18.62 15.00 1.79
N LEU A 188 19.31 16.13 1.81
CA LEU A 188 20.07 16.59 0.66
C LEU A 188 21.51 16.07 0.73
N LEU A 189 21.91 15.31 -0.27
CA LEU A 189 23.31 14.91 -0.47
C LEU A 189 23.91 15.71 -1.62
N ASP A 190 24.82 16.61 -1.31
CA ASP A 190 25.69 17.25 -2.30
C ASP A 190 26.89 16.33 -2.56
N VAL A 191 26.91 15.71 -3.74
CA VAL A 191 27.92 14.71 -4.10
C VAL A 191 29.34 15.32 -4.18
N ASP A 192 29.46 16.56 -4.65
CA ASP A 192 30.75 17.24 -4.75
C ASP A 192 31.34 17.48 -3.35
N SER A 193 30.52 17.97 -2.43
CA SER A 193 30.90 18.16 -1.02
C SER A 193 31.26 16.85 -0.33
N TYR A 194 30.46 15.78 -0.61
CA TYR A 194 30.68 14.46 -0.04
C TYR A 194 32.02 13.84 -0.54
N ILE A 195 32.30 13.94 -1.82
CA ILE A 195 33.57 13.48 -2.41
C ILE A 195 34.75 14.26 -1.81
N CYS A 196 34.63 15.56 -1.67
CA CYS A 196 35.68 16.37 -1.02
C CYS A 196 36.00 15.88 0.40
N LEU A 197 34.99 15.58 1.19
CA LEU A 197 35.12 15.01 2.55
C LEU A 197 35.88 13.68 2.56
N LEU A 198 35.60 12.80 1.60
CA LEU A 198 36.28 11.50 1.50
C LEU A 198 37.75 11.59 1.11
N TYR A 199 38.11 12.57 0.24
CA TYR A 199 39.47 12.74 -0.22
C TYR A 199 40.31 13.64 0.67
N THR A 200 39.70 14.47 1.53
CA THR A 200 40.42 15.38 2.46
C THR A 200 40.50 14.84 3.89
N SER A 201 39.87 13.72 4.20
CA SER A 201 40.07 12.99 5.46
C SER A 201 41.52 12.47 5.52
N PRO A 202 42.30 12.76 6.55
CA PRO A 202 43.60 12.13 6.70
C PRO A 202 43.40 10.61 6.81
N SER A 203 44.13 9.89 5.95
CA SER A 203 44.20 8.44 6.00
C SER A 203 44.64 7.98 7.40
N PRO A 204 44.00 6.95 8.00
CA PRO A 204 44.40 6.45 9.31
C PRO A 204 45.82 5.91 9.34
#